data_362bfd843b0a244f18f43522df9d728d
#
_entry.id   362bfd843b0a244f18f43522df9d728d
#
_cell.length_a   1.000
_cell.length_b   1.000
_cell.length_c   1.000
_cell.angle_alpha   90.00
_cell.angle_beta   90.00
_cell.angle_gamma   90.00
#
_symmetry.space_group_name_H-M   'P 1'
#
loop_
_entity.id
_entity.type
_entity.pdbx_description
1 polymer ?
#
loop_
_entity_poly.entity_id
_entity_poly.type
_entity_poly.pdbx_seq_one_letter_code
_entity_poly.pdbx_strand_id
1 'polypeptide(L)'
;MQIPEVEIVALVDPDASQLDRTRQAYPELRETPSFPDYREALKVESDAVTIATPHTQHAQQIIDCLDSGRHVIVEKPMVTNVEDAHRVIAARDRSGKQAMISYQRHLQPEYRYIRDRIREGAFGKVRFVQALLSQEWKRFTKGTWRQDPALSGGGQLNDSGSHMLDVLLWMTDLRPETVVAFCENRDTAVDIDTAMSVRFVGGALASITIAGDAHCWHEDTTIWCERGSFFLRGGKLTMVDEAGNKFTADHLAGGGSTDQNFIDAILGRAEVVAPFECGLRVIELTEAAWKSSEQGGAPVRVA
;
A
#
# COMPACT_ATOMS: atom_id res chain seq x y z
N MET A 1 2.46 -14.89 -13.83
CA MET A 1 2.96 -14.42 -15.16
C MET A 1 4.48 -14.43 -15.07
N GLN A 2 5.16 -15.09 -15.99
CA GLN A 2 6.63 -15.05 -16.04
C GLN A 2 7.09 -13.78 -16.73
N ILE A 3 8.02 -13.06 -16.12
CA ILE A 3 8.70 -11.91 -16.74
C ILE A 3 9.97 -12.49 -17.38
N PRO A 4 10.13 -12.41 -18.72
CA PRO A 4 11.21 -13.11 -19.43
C PRO A 4 12.62 -12.72 -18.98
N GLU A 5 12.79 -11.51 -18.47
CA GLU A 5 14.05 -10.99 -17.99
C GLU A 5 14.41 -11.39 -16.55
N VAL A 6 13.53 -12.17 -15.88
CA VAL A 6 13.70 -12.54 -14.47
C VAL A 6 14.02 -14.01 -14.30
N GLU A 7 15.09 -14.29 -13.56
CA GLU A 7 15.44 -15.60 -13.04
C GLU A 7 15.39 -15.57 -11.51
N ILE A 8 14.70 -16.54 -10.91
CA ILE A 8 14.64 -16.71 -9.44
C ILE A 8 15.83 -17.55 -9.00
N VAL A 9 16.79 -16.94 -8.35
CA VAL A 9 18.06 -17.58 -7.96
C VAL A 9 18.10 -18.06 -6.50
N ALA A 10 17.15 -17.62 -5.66
CA ALA A 10 17.03 -18.06 -4.27
C ALA A 10 15.60 -17.93 -3.76
N LEU A 11 15.22 -18.82 -2.85
CA LEU A 11 13.97 -18.79 -2.09
C LEU A 11 14.29 -18.66 -0.61
N VAL A 12 13.50 -17.89 0.13
CA VAL A 12 13.70 -17.69 1.58
C VAL A 12 12.38 -17.84 2.31
N ASP A 13 12.32 -18.77 3.24
CA ASP A 13 11.25 -18.87 4.23
C ASP A 13 11.74 -19.69 5.42
N PRO A 14 11.56 -19.26 6.68
CA PRO A 14 11.91 -20.06 7.85
C PRO A 14 11.05 -21.32 8.00
N ASP A 15 9.86 -21.35 7.39
CA ASP A 15 9.00 -22.53 7.35
C ASP A 15 9.26 -23.36 6.07
N ALA A 16 9.94 -24.49 6.21
CA ALA A 16 10.22 -25.39 5.10
C ALA A 16 8.95 -25.85 4.37
N SER A 17 7.81 -25.93 5.05
CA SER A 17 6.55 -26.31 4.41
C SER A 17 6.05 -25.25 3.39
N GLN A 18 6.38 -24.00 3.57
CA GLN A 18 6.09 -22.94 2.60
C GLN A 18 6.97 -23.06 1.35
N LEU A 19 8.26 -23.39 1.54
CA LEU A 19 9.17 -23.66 0.43
C LEU A 19 8.69 -24.87 -0.40
N ASP A 20 8.23 -25.93 0.27
CA ASP A 20 7.68 -27.10 -0.42
C ASP A 20 6.40 -26.77 -1.20
N ARG A 21 5.48 -25.98 -0.62
CA ARG A 21 4.28 -25.50 -1.32
C ARG A 21 4.64 -24.66 -2.54
N THR A 22 5.62 -23.76 -2.41
CA THR A 22 6.11 -22.94 -3.52
C THR A 22 6.64 -23.81 -4.65
N ARG A 23 7.47 -24.81 -4.34
CA ARG A 23 8.02 -25.76 -5.34
C ARG A 23 6.95 -26.64 -5.98
N GLN A 24 5.88 -26.96 -5.25
CA GLN A 24 4.72 -27.68 -5.80
C GLN A 24 3.92 -26.81 -6.77
N ALA A 25 3.71 -25.53 -6.41
CA ALA A 25 2.98 -24.57 -7.25
C ALA A 25 3.78 -24.13 -8.48
N TYR A 26 5.10 -24.07 -8.37
CA TYR A 26 6.04 -23.63 -9.40
C TYR A 26 7.14 -24.68 -9.61
N PRO A 27 6.89 -25.72 -10.42
CA PRO A 27 7.83 -26.82 -10.63
C PRO A 27 9.21 -26.40 -11.16
N GLU A 28 9.29 -25.29 -11.87
CA GLU A 28 10.53 -24.67 -12.35
C GLU A 28 11.48 -24.24 -11.22
N LEU A 29 10.95 -24.02 -10.00
CA LEU A 29 11.73 -23.61 -8.83
C LEU A 29 12.22 -24.80 -7.97
N ARG A 30 12.06 -26.05 -8.43
CA ARG A 30 12.44 -27.25 -7.63
C ARG A 30 13.89 -27.26 -7.22
N GLU A 31 14.77 -26.90 -8.16
CA GLU A 31 16.22 -26.91 -7.97
C GLU A 31 16.76 -25.57 -7.44
N THR A 32 15.90 -24.55 -7.30
CA THR A 32 16.32 -23.26 -6.78
C THR A 32 16.77 -23.37 -5.33
N PRO A 33 17.98 -22.90 -4.98
CA PRO A 33 18.48 -22.89 -3.61
C PRO A 33 17.49 -22.21 -2.66
N SER A 34 17.38 -22.74 -1.43
CA SER A 34 16.50 -22.14 -0.42
C SER A 34 17.20 -22.00 0.91
N PHE A 35 16.80 -20.97 1.65
CA PHE A 35 17.44 -20.57 2.90
C PHE A 35 16.37 -20.27 3.96
N PRO A 36 16.59 -20.62 5.23
CA PRO A 36 15.71 -20.24 6.33
C PRO A 36 15.91 -18.79 6.77
N ASP A 37 17.07 -18.19 6.51
CA ASP A 37 17.42 -16.81 6.84
C ASP A 37 17.82 -16.05 5.57
N TYR A 38 17.20 -14.91 5.35
CA TYR A 38 17.46 -14.04 4.18
C TYR A 38 18.94 -13.59 4.12
N ARG A 39 19.63 -13.48 5.24
CA ARG A 39 21.05 -13.10 5.30
C ARG A 39 21.95 -14.14 4.63
N GLU A 40 21.55 -15.42 4.68
CA GLU A 40 22.24 -16.47 3.93
C GLU A 40 21.98 -16.33 2.43
N ALA A 41 20.74 -16.02 2.04
CA ALA A 41 20.40 -15.77 0.65
C ALA A 41 21.10 -14.53 0.06
N LEU A 42 21.41 -13.53 0.88
CA LEU A 42 22.21 -12.37 0.45
C LEU A 42 23.66 -12.72 0.05
N LYS A 43 24.14 -13.93 0.30
CA LYS A 43 25.44 -14.42 -0.20
C LYS A 43 25.34 -14.94 -1.65
N VAL A 44 24.13 -15.21 -2.14
CA VAL A 44 23.87 -15.57 -3.53
C VAL A 44 23.92 -14.31 -4.39
N GLU A 45 24.59 -14.35 -5.51
CA GLU A 45 24.62 -13.24 -6.46
C GLU A 45 23.20 -12.99 -7.02
N SER A 46 22.71 -11.76 -6.89
CA SER A 46 21.39 -11.36 -7.38
C SER A 46 21.31 -9.84 -7.54
N ASP A 47 20.52 -9.37 -8.49
CA ASP A 47 20.33 -7.93 -8.77
C ASP A 47 19.26 -7.30 -7.87
N ALA A 48 18.25 -8.08 -7.50
CA ALA A 48 17.06 -7.59 -6.80
C ALA A 48 16.49 -8.60 -5.81
N VAL A 49 15.70 -8.10 -4.86
CA VAL A 49 14.99 -8.91 -3.85
C VAL A 49 13.53 -8.49 -3.77
N THR A 50 12.63 -9.47 -3.73
CA THR A 50 11.23 -9.28 -3.35
C THR A 50 11.06 -9.64 -1.87
N ILE A 51 10.50 -8.73 -1.07
CA ILE A 51 10.26 -8.92 0.36
C ILE A 51 8.74 -9.06 0.61
N ALA A 52 8.34 -10.20 1.18
CA ALA A 52 6.93 -10.53 1.49
C ALA A 52 6.79 -11.16 2.88
N THR A 53 7.62 -10.74 3.82
CA THR A 53 7.66 -11.23 5.21
C THR A 53 6.59 -10.55 6.08
N PRO A 54 6.44 -10.90 7.37
CA PRO A 54 5.65 -10.11 8.30
C PRO A 54 6.13 -8.65 8.39
N HIS A 55 5.20 -7.72 8.53
CA HIS A 55 5.41 -6.29 8.32
C HIS A 55 6.52 -5.66 9.19
N THR A 56 6.64 -6.09 10.45
CA THR A 56 7.68 -5.56 11.36
C THR A 56 9.11 -5.91 10.94
N GLN A 57 9.26 -6.87 10.03
CA GLN A 57 10.57 -7.30 9.53
C GLN A 57 11.02 -6.50 8.30
N HIS A 58 10.10 -5.80 7.63
CA HIS A 58 10.37 -5.14 6.36
C HIS A 58 11.52 -4.13 6.46
N ALA A 59 11.50 -3.25 7.45
CA ALA A 59 12.48 -2.17 7.56
C ALA A 59 13.93 -2.68 7.56
N GLN A 60 14.24 -3.66 8.41
CA GLN A 60 15.61 -4.18 8.49
C GLN A 60 16.00 -4.96 7.23
N GLN A 61 15.07 -5.75 6.67
CA GLN A 61 15.32 -6.50 5.44
C GLN A 61 15.54 -5.57 4.23
N ILE A 62 14.75 -4.50 4.12
CA ILE A 62 14.95 -3.48 3.08
C ILE A 62 16.34 -2.86 3.18
N ILE A 63 16.75 -2.43 4.39
CA ILE A 63 18.05 -1.81 4.62
C ILE A 63 19.20 -2.76 4.28
N ASP A 64 19.15 -3.99 4.78
CA ASP A 64 20.19 -5.00 4.53
C ASP A 64 20.33 -5.33 3.02
N CYS A 65 19.19 -5.43 2.30
CA CYS A 65 19.19 -5.66 0.86
C CYS A 65 19.79 -4.48 0.09
N LEU A 66 19.38 -3.25 0.40
CA LEU A 66 19.90 -2.04 -0.25
C LEU A 66 21.39 -1.83 0.04
N ASP A 67 21.82 -2.00 1.30
CA ASP A 67 23.23 -1.86 1.70
C ASP A 67 24.10 -2.98 1.07
N SER A 68 23.51 -4.12 0.71
CA SER A 68 24.19 -5.18 -0.07
C SER A 68 24.23 -4.93 -1.58
N GLY A 69 23.71 -3.77 -2.04
CA GLY A 69 23.77 -3.34 -3.44
C GLY A 69 22.63 -3.91 -4.32
N ARG A 70 21.53 -4.36 -3.74
CA ARG A 70 20.38 -4.92 -4.46
C ARG A 70 19.24 -3.93 -4.60
N HIS A 71 18.49 -4.04 -5.69
CA HIS A 71 17.20 -3.38 -5.86
C HIS A 71 16.15 -4.09 -4.99
N VAL A 72 15.13 -3.37 -4.50
CA VAL A 72 14.14 -3.93 -3.58
C VAL A 72 12.71 -3.63 -4.02
N ILE A 73 11.87 -4.65 -4.13
CA ILE A 73 10.43 -4.50 -4.10
C ILE A 73 9.90 -5.13 -2.80
N VAL A 74 9.10 -4.39 -2.06
CA VAL A 74 8.53 -4.86 -0.79
C VAL A 74 7.01 -4.89 -0.85
N GLU A 75 6.41 -5.91 -0.25
CA GLU A 75 4.98 -5.94 -0.03
C GLU A 75 4.53 -4.80 0.91
N LYS A 76 3.28 -4.44 0.76
CA LYS A 76 2.65 -3.44 1.61
C LYS A 76 2.24 -4.03 2.99
N PRO A 77 2.21 -3.22 4.03
CA PRO A 77 2.72 -1.86 4.11
C PRO A 77 4.24 -1.83 4.04
N MET A 78 4.82 -0.73 3.59
CA MET A 78 6.27 -0.61 3.50
C MET A 78 6.97 -0.88 4.83
N VAL A 79 6.45 -0.27 5.89
CA VAL A 79 6.93 -0.39 7.28
C VAL A 79 5.76 -0.19 8.25
N THR A 80 6.03 -0.29 9.55
CA THR A 80 5.01 -0.22 10.60
C THR A 80 5.09 1.04 11.48
N ASN A 81 6.04 1.94 11.21
CA ASN A 81 6.20 3.21 11.91
C ASN A 81 6.95 4.25 11.05
N VAL A 82 6.80 5.53 11.40
CA VAL A 82 7.38 6.66 10.65
C VAL A 82 8.91 6.68 10.73
N GLU A 83 9.50 6.32 11.87
CA GLU A 83 10.94 6.27 12.04
C GLU A 83 11.59 5.30 11.04
N ASP A 84 11.03 4.09 10.93
CA ASP A 84 11.50 3.10 9.96
C ASP A 84 11.28 3.55 8.52
N ALA A 85 10.21 4.29 8.22
CA ALA A 85 10.00 4.86 6.89
C ALA A 85 11.15 5.81 6.50
N HIS A 86 11.56 6.68 7.39
CA HIS A 86 12.72 7.55 7.15
C HIS A 86 14.02 6.76 7.01
N ARG A 87 14.23 5.72 7.81
CA ARG A 87 15.44 4.87 7.75
C ARG A 87 15.55 4.15 6.39
N VAL A 88 14.45 3.56 5.89
CA VAL A 88 14.48 2.84 4.61
C VAL A 88 14.63 3.80 3.42
N ILE A 89 14.02 5.00 3.46
CA ILE A 89 14.23 6.04 2.45
C ILE A 89 15.68 6.47 2.42
N ALA A 90 16.29 6.74 3.58
CA ALA A 90 17.69 7.10 3.66
C ALA A 90 18.62 5.98 3.16
N ALA A 91 18.28 4.72 3.39
CA ALA A 91 19.04 3.57 2.87
C ALA A 91 18.94 3.50 1.33
N ARG A 92 17.73 3.68 0.76
CA ARG A 92 17.53 3.76 -0.69
C ARG A 92 18.40 4.86 -1.32
N ASP A 93 18.35 6.06 -0.74
CA ASP A 93 19.08 7.22 -1.27
C ASP A 93 20.60 6.99 -1.25
N ARG A 94 21.12 6.38 -0.19
CA ARG A 94 22.55 6.01 -0.09
C ARG A 94 22.95 4.94 -1.11
N SER A 95 22.09 3.95 -1.33
CA SER A 95 22.42 2.82 -2.21
C SER A 95 22.38 3.16 -3.68
N GLY A 96 21.61 4.17 -4.08
CA GLY A 96 21.33 4.51 -5.49
C GLY A 96 20.55 3.42 -6.23
N LYS A 97 19.92 2.48 -5.49
CA LYS A 97 19.16 1.37 -6.08
C LYS A 97 17.68 1.72 -6.23
N GLN A 98 17.02 1.06 -7.17
CA GLN A 98 15.56 1.14 -7.28
C GLN A 98 14.91 0.46 -6.08
N ALA A 99 13.91 1.13 -5.49
CA ALA A 99 13.13 0.59 -4.40
C ALA A 99 11.66 0.94 -4.60
N MET A 100 10.77 -0.05 -4.45
CA MET A 100 9.35 0.08 -4.76
C MET A 100 8.50 -0.65 -3.73
N ILE A 101 7.31 -0.12 -3.47
CA ILE A 101 6.26 -0.81 -2.70
C ILE A 101 5.29 -1.47 -3.68
N SER A 102 4.78 -2.65 -3.34
CA SER A 102 3.81 -3.39 -4.16
C SER A 102 2.39 -2.79 -4.06
N TYR A 103 2.24 -1.48 -4.35
CA TYR A 103 0.94 -0.80 -4.43
C TYR A 103 0.35 -0.92 -5.84
N GLN A 104 -0.25 -2.08 -6.14
CA GLN A 104 -0.75 -2.43 -7.47
C GLN A 104 -1.83 -1.49 -8.00
N ARG A 105 -2.54 -0.74 -7.13
CA ARG A 105 -3.61 0.19 -7.55
C ARG A 105 -3.10 1.36 -8.39
N HIS A 106 -1.82 1.71 -8.28
CA HIS A 106 -1.18 2.71 -9.15
C HIS A 106 -1.17 2.32 -10.64
N LEU A 107 -1.36 1.04 -10.94
CA LEU A 107 -1.42 0.52 -12.31
C LEU A 107 -2.85 0.24 -12.79
N GLN A 108 -3.85 0.31 -11.91
CA GLN A 108 -5.24 0.07 -12.29
C GLN A 108 -5.84 1.27 -13.03
N PRO A 109 -6.55 1.02 -14.13
CA PRO A 109 -7.00 2.07 -15.04
C PRO A 109 -7.88 3.15 -14.41
N GLU A 110 -8.79 2.77 -13.52
CA GLU A 110 -9.75 3.67 -12.87
C GLU A 110 -9.05 4.71 -11.99
N TYR A 111 -8.08 4.25 -11.19
CA TYR A 111 -7.32 5.12 -10.30
C TYR A 111 -6.38 6.05 -11.07
N ARG A 112 -5.75 5.54 -12.14
CA ARG A 112 -4.92 6.37 -13.03
C ARG A 112 -5.73 7.45 -13.70
N TYR A 113 -6.88 7.11 -14.24
CA TYR A 113 -7.77 8.07 -14.87
C TYR A 113 -8.19 9.18 -13.91
N ILE A 114 -8.62 8.85 -12.69
CA ILE A 114 -8.99 9.84 -11.67
C ILE A 114 -7.80 10.77 -11.39
N ARG A 115 -6.62 10.21 -11.16
CA ARG A 115 -5.39 10.98 -10.90
C ARG A 115 -5.07 11.96 -12.03
N ASP A 116 -5.12 11.49 -13.27
CA ASP A 116 -4.80 12.31 -14.44
C ASP A 116 -5.81 13.47 -14.57
N ARG A 117 -7.10 13.19 -14.42
CA ARG A 117 -8.13 14.23 -14.45
C ARG A 117 -7.99 15.27 -13.33
N ILE A 118 -7.62 14.83 -12.13
CA ILE A 118 -7.36 15.76 -11.00
C ILE A 118 -6.14 16.61 -11.29
N ARG A 119 -5.05 16.04 -11.77
CA ARG A 119 -3.80 16.75 -12.11
C ARG A 119 -3.98 17.75 -13.25
N GLU A 120 -4.78 17.42 -14.23
CA GLU A 120 -5.15 18.34 -15.32
C GLU A 120 -6.11 19.46 -14.88
N GLY A 121 -6.63 19.38 -13.64
CA GLY A 121 -7.59 20.34 -13.12
C GLY A 121 -8.95 20.29 -13.81
N ALA A 122 -9.31 19.16 -14.43
CA ALA A 122 -10.52 18.99 -15.21
C ALA A 122 -11.79 19.39 -14.42
N PHE A 123 -11.86 18.98 -13.14
CA PHE A 123 -12.98 19.33 -12.25
C PHE A 123 -12.62 20.36 -11.17
N GLY A 124 -11.46 21.04 -11.29
CA GLY A 124 -10.97 21.95 -10.27
C GLY A 124 -10.40 21.24 -9.05
N LYS A 125 -10.28 21.96 -7.94
CA LYS A 125 -9.68 21.44 -6.72
C LYS A 125 -10.58 20.41 -6.04
N VAL A 126 -9.96 19.37 -5.46
CA VAL A 126 -10.66 18.44 -4.56
C VAL A 126 -11.14 19.19 -3.31
N ARG A 127 -12.39 18.97 -2.95
CA ARG A 127 -13.06 19.59 -1.77
C ARG A 127 -13.31 18.59 -0.67
N PHE A 128 -13.77 17.38 -1.04
CA PHE A 128 -14.14 16.35 -0.09
C PHE A 128 -13.86 14.96 -0.67
N VAL A 129 -13.43 14.02 0.19
CA VAL A 129 -13.27 12.61 -0.16
C VAL A 129 -14.04 11.76 0.85
N GLN A 130 -14.80 10.80 0.37
CA GLN A 130 -15.34 9.71 1.18
C GLN A 130 -14.80 8.40 0.68
N ALA A 131 -14.26 7.59 1.60
CA ALA A 131 -13.75 6.26 1.27
C ALA A 131 -14.25 5.25 2.30
N LEU A 132 -14.70 4.10 1.80
CA LEU A 132 -15.16 2.96 2.59
C LEU A 132 -14.47 1.69 2.09
N LEU A 133 -13.85 0.95 2.99
CA LEU A 133 -13.40 -0.43 2.79
C LEU A 133 -14.08 -1.30 3.85
N SER A 134 -14.82 -2.32 3.43
CA SER A 134 -15.26 -3.40 4.31
C SER A 134 -14.66 -4.73 3.87
N GLN A 135 -14.32 -5.57 4.83
CA GLN A 135 -13.67 -6.85 4.58
C GLN A 135 -13.89 -7.80 5.77
N GLU A 136 -13.92 -9.09 5.50
CA GLU A 136 -13.96 -10.14 6.52
C GLU A 136 -12.55 -10.38 7.12
N TRP A 137 -11.78 -9.32 7.31
CA TRP A 137 -10.35 -9.38 7.65
C TRP A 137 -10.09 -10.10 8.96
N LYS A 138 -10.85 -9.78 10.01
CA LYS A 138 -10.75 -10.42 11.32
C LYS A 138 -10.91 -11.94 11.23
N ARG A 139 -11.88 -12.40 10.41
CA ARG A 139 -12.15 -13.83 10.21
C ARG A 139 -11.03 -14.53 9.43
N PHE A 140 -10.58 -13.93 8.32
CA PHE A 140 -9.58 -14.55 7.45
C PHE A 140 -8.17 -14.53 8.02
N THR A 141 -7.87 -13.58 8.89
CA THR A 141 -6.55 -13.47 9.52
C THR A 141 -6.47 -14.10 10.91
N LYS A 142 -7.57 -14.68 11.39
CA LYS A 142 -7.61 -15.32 12.71
C LYS A 142 -6.55 -16.41 12.83
N GLY A 143 -5.72 -16.31 13.88
CA GLY A 143 -4.65 -17.28 14.15
C GLY A 143 -3.43 -17.14 13.22
N THR A 144 -3.36 -16.09 12.41
CA THR A 144 -2.17 -15.77 11.61
C THR A 144 -1.36 -14.67 12.28
N TRP A 145 -0.14 -14.46 11.79
CA TRP A 145 0.75 -13.39 12.24
C TRP A 145 0.15 -11.97 12.10
N ARG A 146 -0.88 -11.80 11.25
CA ARG A 146 -1.53 -10.50 11.04
C ARG A 146 -2.29 -9.99 12.26
N GLN A 147 -2.71 -10.87 13.17
CA GLN A 147 -3.33 -10.49 14.46
C GLN A 147 -2.34 -10.53 15.63
N ASP A 148 -1.06 -10.75 15.38
CA ASP A 148 0.02 -10.62 16.35
C ASP A 148 0.72 -9.27 16.16
N PRO A 149 0.56 -8.28 17.06
CA PRO A 149 1.15 -6.95 16.90
C PRO A 149 2.68 -6.96 16.85
N ALA A 150 3.33 -7.98 17.43
CA ALA A 150 4.79 -8.12 17.35
C ALA A 150 5.29 -8.44 15.93
N LEU A 151 4.44 -9.01 15.09
CA LEU A 151 4.75 -9.38 13.70
C LEU A 151 4.07 -8.44 12.70
N SER A 152 2.85 -8.04 12.96
CA SER A 152 2.07 -7.17 12.05
C SER A 152 2.37 -5.68 12.24
N GLY A 153 2.73 -5.26 13.46
CA GLY A 153 2.93 -3.84 13.80
C GLY A 153 1.66 -2.99 13.77
N GLY A 154 0.49 -3.64 13.68
CA GLY A 154 -0.83 -3.01 13.61
C GLY A 154 -1.85 -3.96 13.02
N GLY A 155 -3.09 -3.50 12.87
CA GLY A 155 -4.20 -4.31 12.36
C GLY A 155 -4.58 -3.97 10.92
N GLN A 156 -5.90 -3.95 10.69
CA GLN A 156 -6.42 -3.77 9.35
C GLN A 156 -6.11 -2.40 8.75
N LEU A 157 -6.04 -1.35 9.57
CA LEU A 157 -5.70 -0.01 9.08
C LEU A 157 -4.35 -0.01 8.37
N ASN A 158 -3.33 -0.64 8.96
CA ASN A 158 -2.00 -0.74 8.38
C ASN A 158 -1.88 -1.83 7.31
N ASP A 159 -2.66 -2.91 7.38
CA ASP A 159 -2.63 -3.99 6.36
C ASP A 159 -3.47 -3.63 5.12
N SER A 160 -4.75 -3.96 5.11
CA SER A 160 -5.64 -3.69 3.95
C SER A 160 -5.94 -2.21 3.78
N GLY A 161 -6.04 -1.47 4.90
CA GLY A 161 -6.25 -0.03 4.89
C GLY A 161 -5.14 0.75 4.20
N SER A 162 -3.89 0.27 4.25
CA SER A 162 -2.77 0.93 3.56
C SER A 162 -3.00 1.08 2.06
N HIS A 163 -3.64 0.12 1.41
CA HIS A 163 -4.01 0.23 -0.01
C HIS A 163 -4.99 1.37 -0.29
N MET A 164 -5.98 1.55 0.61
CA MET A 164 -6.98 2.61 0.45
C MET A 164 -6.35 3.98 0.72
N LEU A 165 -5.59 4.11 1.81
CA LEU A 165 -4.93 5.36 2.16
C LEU A 165 -3.93 5.77 1.07
N ASP A 166 -3.11 4.83 0.61
CA ASP A 166 -2.14 5.08 -0.46
C ASP A 166 -2.82 5.58 -1.72
N VAL A 167 -3.78 4.82 -2.27
CA VAL A 167 -4.40 5.19 -3.54
C VAL A 167 -5.19 6.49 -3.45
N LEU A 168 -5.82 6.78 -2.29
CA LEU A 168 -6.50 8.05 -2.04
C LEU A 168 -5.50 9.22 -2.11
N LEU A 169 -4.40 9.13 -1.36
CA LEU A 169 -3.37 10.17 -1.34
C LEU A 169 -2.68 10.31 -2.70
N TRP A 170 -2.45 9.20 -3.38
CA TRP A 170 -1.82 9.18 -4.70
C TRP A 170 -2.71 9.77 -5.81
N MET A 171 -4.02 9.46 -5.82
CA MET A 171 -4.95 10.01 -6.80
C MET A 171 -5.13 11.51 -6.64
N THR A 172 -5.26 11.97 -5.40
CA THR A 172 -5.66 13.34 -5.10
C THR A 172 -4.50 14.31 -4.90
N ASP A 173 -3.31 13.78 -4.67
CA ASP A 173 -2.09 14.52 -4.25
C ASP A 173 -2.31 15.41 -3.00
N LEU A 174 -3.33 15.09 -2.21
CA LEU A 174 -3.65 15.80 -0.97
C LEU A 174 -2.62 15.43 0.12
N ARG A 175 -2.26 16.43 0.93
CA ARG A 175 -1.37 16.25 2.10
C ARG A 175 -2.20 16.32 3.37
N PRO A 176 -2.27 15.23 4.17
CA PRO A 176 -2.94 15.25 5.46
C PRO A 176 -2.31 16.30 6.38
N GLU A 177 -3.15 17.04 7.12
CA GLU A 177 -2.71 18.03 8.10
C GLU A 177 -3.12 17.62 9.52
N THR A 178 -4.34 17.13 9.67
CA THR A 178 -4.90 16.77 10.98
C THR A 178 -5.88 15.61 10.81
N VAL A 179 -5.83 14.66 11.71
CA VAL A 179 -6.76 13.52 11.77
C VAL A 179 -7.45 13.43 13.12
N VAL A 180 -8.72 13.03 13.10
CA VAL A 180 -9.51 12.55 14.24
C VAL A 180 -9.94 11.14 13.92
N ALA A 181 -9.66 10.18 14.80
CA ALA A 181 -9.95 8.77 14.54
C ALA A 181 -10.42 8.02 15.79
N PHE A 182 -11.20 6.98 15.55
CA PHE A 182 -11.53 5.91 16.49
C PHE A 182 -11.18 4.57 15.86
N CYS A 183 -10.44 3.75 16.59
CA CYS A 183 -10.08 2.39 16.21
C CYS A 183 -10.63 1.41 17.25
N GLU A 184 -11.17 0.30 16.79
CA GLU A 184 -11.72 -0.75 17.63
C GLU A 184 -11.08 -2.10 17.31
N ASN A 185 -10.62 -2.80 18.35
CA ASN A 185 -9.89 -4.06 18.19
C ASN A 185 -10.79 -5.30 18.07
N ARG A 186 -12.09 -5.21 18.40
CA ARG A 186 -13.06 -6.32 18.27
C ARG A 186 -12.56 -7.65 18.83
N ASP A 187 -12.11 -7.67 20.07
CA ASP A 187 -11.58 -8.85 20.78
C ASP A 187 -10.28 -9.45 20.17
N THR A 188 -9.51 -8.64 19.46
CA THR A 188 -8.17 -8.99 18.98
C THR A 188 -7.10 -8.09 19.61
N ALA A 189 -5.83 -8.40 19.35
CA ALA A 189 -4.71 -7.59 19.86
C ALA A 189 -4.38 -6.38 18.94
N VAL A 190 -5.06 -6.24 17.80
CA VAL A 190 -4.79 -5.22 16.78
C VAL A 190 -6.09 -4.52 16.36
N ASP A 191 -5.99 -3.36 15.72
CA ASP A 191 -7.16 -2.65 15.19
C ASP A 191 -7.87 -3.44 14.08
N ILE A 192 -9.19 -3.52 14.17
CA ILE A 192 -10.07 -4.20 13.21
C ILE A 192 -10.93 -3.19 12.46
N ASP A 193 -11.57 -2.28 13.19
CA ASP A 193 -12.40 -1.24 12.58
C ASP A 193 -11.80 0.14 12.84
N THR A 194 -11.80 1.00 11.84
CA THR A 194 -11.34 2.38 11.96
C THR A 194 -12.32 3.32 11.28
N ALA A 195 -12.73 4.38 12.01
CA ALA A 195 -13.45 5.52 11.46
C ALA A 195 -12.63 6.77 11.68
N MET A 196 -12.30 7.51 10.59
CA MET A 196 -11.50 8.73 10.70
C MET A 196 -12.01 9.87 9.84
N SER A 197 -11.77 11.09 10.32
CA SER A 197 -11.93 12.34 9.56
C SER A 197 -10.58 13.01 9.42
N VAL A 198 -10.23 13.39 8.18
CA VAL A 198 -8.95 13.99 7.86
C VAL A 198 -9.17 15.40 7.30
N ARG A 199 -8.41 16.37 7.80
CA ARG A 199 -8.23 17.68 7.16
C ARG A 199 -6.91 17.67 6.42
N PHE A 200 -6.94 18.18 5.19
CA PHE A 200 -5.76 18.33 4.35
C PHE A 200 -5.30 19.77 4.27
N VAL A 201 -4.01 19.94 4.00
CA VAL A 201 -3.46 21.26 3.65
C VAL A 201 -4.25 21.83 2.47
N GLY A 202 -4.67 23.08 2.58
CA GLY A 202 -5.54 23.73 1.57
C GLY A 202 -7.05 23.55 1.81
N GLY A 203 -7.46 22.84 2.89
CA GLY A 203 -8.82 22.85 3.43
C GLY A 203 -9.76 21.77 2.90
N ALA A 204 -9.29 20.86 2.04
CA ALA A 204 -10.07 19.67 1.69
C ALA A 204 -10.29 18.79 2.94
N LEU A 205 -11.38 18.01 2.95
CA LEU A 205 -11.73 17.11 4.04
C LEU A 205 -11.90 15.68 3.52
N ALA A 206 -11.68 14.68 4.38
CA ALA A 206 -12.07 13.30 4.08
C ALA A 206 -12.80 12.65 5.26
N SER A 207 -13.70 11.73 4.93
CA SER A 207 -14.26 10.73 5.83
C SER A 207 -13.85 9.35 5.32
N ILE A 208 -13.13 8.60 6.15
CA ILE A 208 -12.58 7.29 5.78
C ILE A 208 -13.05 6.26 6.80
N THR A 209 -13.60 5.16 6.32
CA THR A 209 -14.07 4.04 7.14
C THR A 209 -13.44 2.75 6.65
N ILE A 210 -12.86 2.00 7.58
CA ILE A 210 -12.30 0.68 7.34
C ILE A 210 -12.95 -0.28 8.33
N ALA A 211 -13.73 -1.25 7.83
CA ALA A 211 -14.47 -2.20 8.63
C ALA A 211 -13.93 -3.61 8.39
N GLY A 212 -13.23 -4.18 9.38
CA GLY A 212 -12.57 -5.47 9.29
C GLY A 212 -13.34 -6.66 9.86
N ASP A 213 -14.41 -6.40 10.58
CA ASP A 213 -15.36 -7.42 11.05
C ASP A 213 -16.66 -7.39 10.23
N ALA A 214 -16.53 -7.14 8.92
CA ALA A 214 -17.66 -7.11 7.99
C ALA A 214 -17.97 -8.52 7.43
N HIS A 215 -19.09 -8.63 6.70
CA HIS A 215 -19.57 -9.92 6.16
C HIS A 215 -19.13 -10.14 4.69
N CYS A 216 -18.65 -9.10 4.02
CA CYS A 216 -18.21 -9.19 2.63
C CYS A 216 -17.20 -8.09 2.32
N TRP A 217 -16.45 -8.31 1.22
CA TRP A 217 -15.68 -7.25 0.59
C TRP A 217 -16.60 -6.22 -0.05
N HIS A 218 -16.40 -4.96 0.30
CA HIS A 218 -16.99 -3.84 -0.40
C HIS A 218 -16.06 -2.64 -0.33
N GLU A 219 -15.92 -1.92 -1.43
CA GLU A 219 -15.07 -0.74 -1.50
C GLU A 219 -15.73 0.35 -2.34
N ASP A 220 -15.84 1.54 -1.74
CA ASP A 220 -16.38 2.73 -2.38
C ASP A 220 -15.48 3.92 -2.13
N THR A 221 -15.22 4.70 -3.17
CA THR A 221 -14.56 6.00 -3.08
C THR A 221 -15.36 7.05 -3.85
N THR A 222 -15.62 8.17 -3.19
CA THR A 222 -16.20 9.36 -3.83
C THR A 222 -15.27 10.53 -3.65
N ILE A 223 -14.98 11.26 -4.72
CA ILE A 223 -14.17 12.47 -4.69
C ILE A 223 -15.02 13.60 -5.25
N TRP A 224 -15.32 14.60 -4.42
CA TRP A 224 -15.99 15.84 -4.83
C TRP A 224 -14.95 16.92 -5.10
N CYS A 225 -15.01 17.47 -6.30
CA CYS A 225 -14.20 18.61 -6.73
C CYS A 225 -15.07 19.87 -6.88
N GLU A 226 -14.47 20.99 -7.24
CA GLU A 226 -15.18 22.27 -7.43
C GLU A 226 -16.23 22.21 -8.55
N ARG A 227 -15.98 21.46 -9.62
CA ARG A 227 -16.79 21.43 -10.84
C ARG A 227 -17.19 20.02 -11.29
N GLY A 228 -17.18 19.06 -10.36
CA GLY A 228 -17.60 17.71 -10.68
C GLY A 228 -17.19 16.71 -9.62
N SER A 229 -17.49 15.44 -9.86
CA SER A 229 -17.25 14.38 -8.89
C SER A 229 -16.91 13.07 -9.56
N PHE A 230 -16.11 12.24 -8.85
CA PHE A 230 -15.82 10.87 -9.21
C PHE A 230 -16.50 9.93 -8.22
N PHE A 231 -17.12 8.89 -8.71
CA PHE A 231 -17.74 7.82 -7.95
C PHE A 231 -17.15 6.48 -8.39
N LEU A 232 -16.30 5.89 -7.57
CA LEU A 232 -15.75 4.56 -7.78
C LEU A 232 -16.48 3.61 -6.84
N ARG A 233 -17.30 2.71 -7.40
CA ARG A 233 -18.16 1.77 -6.69
C ARG A 233 -17.88 0.35 -7.15
N GLY A 234 -17.30 -0.49 -6.28
CA GLY A 234 -16.96 -1.86 -6.65
C GLY A 234 -16.15 -1.97 -7.94
N GLY A 235 -15.18 -1.08 -8.15
CA GLY A 235 -14.33 -1.03 -9.35
C GLY A 235 -14.95 -0.33 -10.57
N LYS A 236 -16.19 0.17 -10.48
CA LYS A 236 -16.85 0.90 -11.59
C LYS A 236 -16.77 2.40 -11.36
N LEU A 237 -16.17 3.11 -12.32
CA LEU A 237 -16.02 4.57 -12.29
C LEU A 237 -17.18 5.24 -13.03
N THR A 238 -17.85 6.15 -12.32
CA THR A 238 -18.82 7.10 -12.87
C THR A 238 -18.40 8.52 -12.47
N MET A 239 -18.63 9.46 -13.35
CA MET A 239 -18.34 10.88 -13.12
C MET A 239 -19.61 11.71 -13.24
N VAL A 240 -19.60 12.87 -12.60
CA VAL A 240 -20.66 13.88 -12.73
C VAL A 240 -19.97 15.22 -12.98
N ASP A 241 -20.43 15.94 -14.01
CA ASP A 241 -19.92 17.29 -14.31
C ASP A 241 -20.64 18.38 -13.50
N GLU A 242 -20.25 19.64 -13.69
CA GLU A 242 -20.83 20.80 -13.02
C GLU A 242 -22.32 20.99 -13.32
N ALA A 243 -22.80 20.55 -14.49
CA ALA A 243 -24.19 20.59 -14.87
C ALA A 243 -25.05 19.43 -14.32
N GLY A 244 -24.40 18.47 -13.62
CA GLY A 244 -25.07 17.29 -13.06
C GLY A 244 -25.20 16.14 -14.05
N ASN A 245 -24.60 16.22 -15.23
CA ASN A 245 -24.63 15.11 -16.19
C ASN A 245 -23.73 13.97 -15.72
N LYS A 246 -24.28 12.74 -15.77
CA LYS A 246 -23.53 11.51 -15.44
C LYS A 246 -22.91 10.93 -16.69
N PHE A 247 -21.67 10.48 -16.59
CA PHE A 247 -20.96 9.81 -17.66
C PHE A 247 -19.92 8.82 -17.13
N THR A 248 -19.48 7.90 -17.96
CA THR A 248 -18.40 6.95 -17.70
C THR A 248 -17.27 7.21 -18.69
N ALA A 249 -16.06 6.81 -18.32
CA ALA A 249 -14.95 6.82 -19.28
C ALA A 249 -15.12 5.62 -20.23
N ASP A 250 -15.15 5.88 -21.53
CA ASP A 250 -15.36 4.84 -22.54
C ASP A 250 -14.18 3.88 -22.67
N HIS A 251 -12.96 4.40 -22.48
CA HIS A 251 -11.74 3.61 -22.49
C HIS A 251 -10.79 4.08 -21.40
N LEU A 252 -10.50 3.20 -20.47
CA LEU A 252 -9.52 3.43 -19.44
C LEU A 252 -8.17 2.83 -19.86
N ALA A 253 -7.17 3.70 -20.08
CA ALA A 253 -5.82 3.25 -20.34
C ALA A 253 -5.12 2.88 -19.03
N GLY A 254 -4.42 1.77 -19.02
CA GLY A 254 -3.66 1.30 -17.88
C GLY A 254 -3.54 -0.22 -17.89
N GLY A 255 -3.03 -0.74 -16.82
CA GLY A 255 -2.73 -2.16 -16.65
C GLY A 255 -1.24 -2.40 -16.42
N GLY A 256 -0.91 -3.65 -16.18
CA GLY A 256 0.44 -4.08 -15.82
C GLY A 256 0.50 -4.63 -14.40
N SER A 257 1.67 -5.09 -14.01
CA SER A 257 1.96 -5.55 -12.65
C SER A 257 3.05 -4.70 -12.01
N THR A 258 3.07 -4.67 -10.69
CA THR A 258 4.14 -4.03 -9.92
C THR A 258 5.49 -4.66 -10.25
N ASP A 259 5.53 -6.00 -10.37
CA ASP A 259 6.76 -6.70 -10.70
C ASP A 259 7.33 -6.26 -12.06
N GLN A 260 6.48 -6.19 -13.11
CA GLN A 260 6.92 -5.71 -14.43
C GLN A 260 7.43 -4.27 -14.37
N ASN A 261 6.70 -3.37 -13.69
CA ASN A 261 7.16 -1.99 -13.54
C ASN A 261 8.49 -1.89 -12.79
N PHE A 262 8.67 -2.72 -11.75
CA PHE A 262 9.92 -2.76 -11.00
C PHE A 262 11.10 -3.21 -11.87
N ILE A 263 10.93 -4.26 -12.68
CA ILE A 263 11.95 -4.72 -13.62
C ILE A 263 12.23 -3.66 -14.69
N ASP A 264 11.19 -3.04 -15.25
CA ASP A 264 11.34 -1.96 -16.22
C ASP A 264 12.09 -0.74 -15.63
N ALA A 265 11.86 -0.44 -14.34
CA ALA A 265 12.59 0.62 -13.63
C ALA A 265 14.07 0.27 -13.42
N ILE A 266 14.39 -0.97 -13.08
CA ILE A 266 15.77 -1.45 -12.96
C ILE A 266 16.50 -1.33 -14.31
N LEU A 267 15.80 -1.67 -15.39
CA LEU A 267 16.35 -1.61 -16.76
C LEU A 267 16.32 -0.21 -17.40
N GLY A 268 15.88 0.81 -16.63
CA GLY A 268 15.80 2.20 -17.11
C GLY A 268 14.72 2.46 -18.17
N ARG A 269 13.70 1.60 -18.27
CA ARG A 269 12.59 1.70 -19.24
C ARG A 269 11.38 2.46 -18.66
N ALA A 270 11.28 2.57 -17.35
CA ALA A 270 10.15 3.21 -16.66
C ALA A 270 10.61 3.85 -15.34
N GLU A 271 9.77 4.74 -14.81
CA GLU A 271 9.88 5.21 -13.45
C GLU A 271 9.16 4.24 -12.49
N VAL A 272 9.61 4.16 -11.23
CA VAL A 272 8.94 3.41 -10.17
C VAL A 272 7.56 4.02 -9.89
N VAL A 273 6.48 3.24 -10.04
CA VAL A 273 5.10 3.74 -9.88
C VAL A 273 4.71 3.99 -8.43
N ALA A 274 5.30 3.27 -7.49
CA ALA A 274 5.04 3.39 -6.05
C ALA A 274 6.35 3.51 -5.25
N PRO A 275 7.00 4.69 -5.27
CA PRO A 275 8.22 4.93 -4.51
C PRO A 275 7.96 4.94 -2.99
N PHE A 276 9.01 4.84 -2.20
CA PHE A 276 8.94 4.76 -0.73
C PHE A 276 8.26 5.97 -0.07
N GLU A 277 8.23 7.12 -0.73
CA GLU A 277 7.47 8.30 -0.29
C GLU A 277 5.96 8.04 -0.21
N CYS A 278 5.43 7.12 -1.02
CA CYS A 278 4.03 6.69 -0.89
C CYS A 278 3.80 5.98 0.46
N GLY A 279 4.71 5.09 0.84
CA GLY A 279 4.65 4.40 2.14
C GLY A 279 4.81 5.35 3.34
N LEU A 280 5.70 6.34 3.23
CA LEU A 280 5.87 7.35 4.28
C LEU A 280 4.56 8.10 4.53
N ARG A 281 3.92 8.64 3.50
CA ARG A 281 2.63 9.36 3.64
C ARG A 281 1.52 8.51 4.25
N VAL A 282 1.50 7.21 3.92
CA VAL A 282 0.52 6.27 4.49
C VAL A 282 0.77 6.05 5.97
N ILE A 283 2.02 5.78 6.37
CA ILE A 283 2.32 5.48 7.78
C ILE A 283 2.23 6.73 8.66
N GLU A 284 2.56 7.94 8.17
CA GLU A 284 2.33 9.20 8.86
C GLU A 284 0.86 9.38 9.24
N LEU A 285 -0.06 9.15 8.30
CA LEU A 285 -1.50 9.23 8.54
C LEU A 285 -1.98 8.11 9.47
N THR A 286 -1.46 6.90 9.30
CA THR A 286 -1.81 5.72 10.11
C THR A 286 -1.40 5.90 11.58
N GLU A 287 -0.16 6.30 11.86
CA GLU A 287 0.30 6.57 13.24
C GLU A 287 -0.48 7.73 13.88
N ALA A 288 -0.74 8.78 13.13
CA ALA A 288 -1.55 9.90 13.64
C ALA A 288 -2.99 9.47 13.96
N ALA A 289 -3.58 8.55 13.17
CA ALA A 289 -4.91 8.00 13.43
C ALA A 289 -4.92 7.12 14.69
N TRP A 290 -3.93 6.24 14.86
CA TRP A 290 -3.79 5.44 16.09
C TRP A 290 -3.63 6.33 17.31
N LYS A 291 -2.74 7.33 17.25
CA LYS A 291 -2.54 8.31 18.33
C LYS A 291 -3.81 9.09 18.66
N SER A 292 -4.59 9.48 17.65
CA SER A 292 -5.88 10.14 17.86
C SER A 292 -6.85 9.21 18.62
N SER A 293 -6.94 7.95 18.20
CA SER A 293 -7.80 6.96 18.86
C SER A 293 -7.38 6.71 20.31
N GLU A 294 -6.09 6.56 20.60
CA GLU A 294 -5.56 6.42 21.98
C GLU A 294 -5.89 7.62 22.87
N GLN A 295 -6.05 8.79 22.27
CA GLN A 295 -6.42 10.05 22.94
C GLN A 295 -7.95 10.28 22.96
N GLY A 296 -8.77 9.24 22.72
CA GLY A 296 -10.23 9.34 22.72
C GLY A 296 -10.80 10.16 21.57
N GLY A 297 -10.14 10.17 20.42
CA GLY A 297 -10.57 10.93 19.24
C GLY A 297 -10.12 12.39 19.26
N ALA A 298 -9.08 12.75 20.00
CA ALA A 298 -8.52 14.10 19.95
C ALA A 298 -7.86 14.37 18.59
N PRO A 299 -7.92 15.61 18.07
CA PRO A 299 -7.23 15.95 16.82
C PRO A 299 -5.71 15.80 16.97
N VAL A 300 -5.09 15.07 16.02
CA VAL A 300 -3.64 14.87 15.96
C VAL A 300 -3.13 15.43 14.63
N ARG A 301 -2.04 16.19 14.70
CA ARG A 301 -1.31 16.64 13.49
C ARG A 301 -0.64 15.44 12.83
N VAL A 302 -0.76 15.36 11.51
CA VAL A 302 0.04 14.43 10.70
C VAL A 302 1.40 15.08 10.47
N ALA A 303 2.46 14.29 10.52
CA ALA A 303 3.86 14.75 10.46
C ALA A 303 4.21 15.43 9.13
#